data_d09c61d0e2eb96d978f3778ced111775
#
_entry.id   d09c61d0e2eb96d978f3778ced111775
#
_cell.length_a   1.000
_cell.length_b   1.000
_cell.length_c   1.000
_cell.angle_alpha   90.00
_cell.angle_beta   90.00
_cell.angle_gamma   90.00
#
_symmetry.space_group_name_H-M   'P 1'
#
loop_
_entity.id
_entity.type
_entity.pdbx_description
1 polymer ?
#
loop_
_entity_poly.entity_id
_entity_poly.type
_entity_poly.pdbx_seq_one_letter_code
_entity_poly.pdbx_strand_id
1 'polypeptide(L)'
;MDIGSGSGYPAGTLSNFAPHPFEIDGVQCNSMEGFLQSLKFESVEMQKYVCTLVGKAAKFKGKKKKWFQKQELYWLGNTYKRDSDEYQNLLNRAYNELYKNEGFRKALLSTNGCTLTHSIGKNKINETVLTTSEFCGRLTYLRDKGFLPVKEEKKEEQLTLF
;
A
#
# COMPACT_ATOMS: atom_id res chain seq x y z
N MET A 1 4.48 -16.72 -10.71
CA MET A 1 5.14 -15.50 -11.23
C MET A 1 5.67 -14.70 -10.06
N ASP A 2 6.95 -14.44 -10.07
CA ASP A 2 7.60 -13.69 -8.98
C ASP A 2 7.65 -12.20 -9.33
N ILE A 3 7.01 -11.38 -8.49
CA ILE A 3 6.92 -9.94 -8.68
C ILE A 3 8.19 -9.27 -8.19
N GLY A 4 8.80 -8.43 -9.02
CA GLY A 4 9.99 -7.68 -8.65
C GLY A 4 10.24 -6.53 -9.60
N SER A 5 10.78 -5.42 -9.09
CA SER A 5 10.97 -4.17 -9.85
C SER A 5 11.91 -4.29 -11.05
N GLY A 6 12.80 -5.27 -11.04
CA GLY A 6 13.73 -5.53 -12.16
C GLY A 6 13.21 -6.54 -13.17
N SER A 7 12.01 -7.07 -12.98
CA SER A 7 11.43 -8.10 -13.85
C SER A 7 10.73 -7.50 -15.07
N GLY A 8 10.60 -8.29 -16.14
CA GLY A 8 9.84 -7.90 -17.31
C GLY A 8 8.35 -7.84 -17.06
N TYR A 9 7.59 -7.36 -18.04
CA TYR A 9 6.13 -7.29 -17.98
C TYR A 9 5.52 -8.70 -17.91
N PRO A 10 4.50 -8.97 -17.08
CA PRO A 10 3.85 -8.02 -16.18
C PRO A 10 4.43 -7.95 -14.76
N ALA A 11 5.36 -8.83 -14.41
CA ALA A 11 5.87 -8.95 -13.04
C ALA A 11 6.51 -7.65 -12.51
N GLY A 12 7.30 -6.97 -13.34
CA GLY A 12 7.89 -5.69 -12.98
C GLY A 12 6.87 -4.57 -12.85
N THR A 13 5.84 -4.62 -13.67
CA THR A 13 4.75 -3.63 -13.66
C THR A 13 3.89 -3.74 -12.39
N LEU A 14 3.84 -4.92 -11.77
CA LEU A 14 3.06 -5.17 -10.55
C LEU A 14 3.84 -4.82 -9.27
N SER A 15 5.13 -4.53 -9.37
CA SER A 15 5.92 -4.08 -8.22
C SER A 15 5.35 -2.78 -7.64
N ASN A 16 5.39 -2.65 -6.31
CA ASN A 16 5.00 -1.40 -5.65
C ASN A 16 5.89 -0.22 -6.07
N PHE A 17 7.07 -0.49 -6.63
CA PHE A 17 7.97 0.53 -7.18
C PHE A 17 7.45 1.15 -8.47
N ALA A 18 6.58 0.46 -9.18
CA ALA A 18 6.09 0.92 -10.48
C ALA A 18 5.29 2.23 -10.34
N PRO A 19 5.46 3.16 -11.30
CA PRO A 19 4.83 4.48 -11.24
C PRO A 19 3.37 4.42 -11.71
N HIS A 20 2.49 3.87 -10.89
CA HIS A 20 1.05 3.83 -11.15
C HIS A 20 0.34 4.84 -10.25
N PRO A 21 0.00 6.04 -10.75
CA PRO A 21 -0.68 7.04 -9.94
C PRO A 21 -2.06 6.57 -9.48
N PHE A 22 -2.40 6.94 -8.26
CA PHE A 22 -3.73 6.79 -7.70
C PHE A 22 -3.98 7.86 -6.63
N GLU A 23 -5.22 8.03 -6.23
CA GLU A 23 -5.60 8.98 -5.20
C GLU A 23 -6.29 8.26 -4.06
N ILE A 24 -5.93 8.60 -2.82
CA ILE A 24 -6.61 8.10 -1.63
C ILE A 24 -6.83 9.25 -0.65
N ASP A 25 -8.05 9.39 -0.16
CA ASP A 25 -8.44 10.43 0.80
C ASP A 25 -8.01 11.84 0.36
N GLY A 26 -8.09 12.12 -0.94
CA GLY A 26 -7.70 13.41 -1.51
C GLY A 26 -6.20 13.58 -1.71
N VAL A 27 -5.37 12.57 -1.40
CA VAL A 27 -3.92 12.63 -1.58
C VAL A 27 -3.51 11.91 -2.86
N GLN A 28 -2.81 12.63 -3.74
CA GLN A 28 -2.26 12.05 -4.95
C GLN A 28 -1.00 11.25 -4.63
N CYS A 29 -0.99 9.97 -4.99
CA CYS A 29 0.15 9.08 -4.84
C CYS A 29 0.68 8.71 -6.22
N ASN A 30 1.99 8.78 -6.41
CA ASN A 30 2.62 8.44 -7.69
C ASN A 30 3.04 6.96 -7.77
N SER A 31 3.03 6.26 -6.64
CA SER A 31 3.27 4.82 -6.56
C SER A 31 2.74 4.27 -5.25
N MET A 32 2.50 2.96 -5.20
CA MET A 32 2.15 2.29 -3.94
C MET A 32 3.31 2.36 -2.94
N GLU A 33 4.56 2.25 -3.41
CA GLU A 33 5.72 2.38 -2.52
C GLU A 33 5.74 3.72 -1.80
N GLY A 34 5.45 4.81 -2.50
CA GLY A 34 5.35 6.15 -1.89
C GLY A 34 4.28 6.20 -0.79
N PHE A 35 3.11 5.63 -1.06
CA PHE A 35 2.06 5.54 -0.06
C PHE A 35 2.50 4.74 1.17
N LEU A 36 3.04 3.54 0.97
CA LEU A 36 3.46 2.68 2.07
C LEU A 36 4.55 3.32 2.94
N GLN A 37 5.53 3.96 2.32
CA GLN A 37 6.58 4.65 3.05
C GLN A 37 6.06 5.88 3.79
N SER A 38 5.05 6.55 3.23
CA SER A 38 4.43 7.72 3.88
C SER A 38 3.82 7.39 5.25
N LEU A 39 3.37 6.15 5.43
CA LEU A 39 2.74 5.69 6.68
C LEU A 39 3.69 5.65 7.87
N LYS A 40 4.99 5.75 7.63
CA LYS A 40 6.02 5.79 8.68
C LYS A 40 6.19 7.18 9.31
N PHE A 41 5.55 8.21 8.74
CA PHE A 41 5.67 9.61 9.16
C PHE A 41 4.39 10.09 9.81
N GLU A 42 4.50 10.73 10.98
CA GLU A 42 3.34 11.35 11.65
C GLU A 42 2.86 12.61 10.95
N SER A 43 3.79 13.38 10.37
CA SER A 43 3.47 14.64 9.71
C SER A 43 2.67 14.41 8.43
N VAL A 44 1.49 15.02 8.36
CA VAL A 44 0.63 14.95 7.17
C VAL A 44 1.33 15.57 5.95
N GLU A 45 2.03 16.68 6.13
CA GLU A 45 2.79 17.33 5.03
C GLU A 45 3.89 16.41 4.51
N MET A 46 4.61 15.72 5.40
CA MET A 46 5.63 14.77 5.00
C MET A 46 5.01 13.56 4.29
N GLN A 47 3.85 13.09 4.76
CA GLN A 47 3.13 12.01 4.09
C GLN A 47 2.81 12.39 2.64
N LYS A 48 2.26 13.57 2.42
CA LYS A 48 1.93 14.06 1.07
C LYS A 48 3.17 14.14 0.19
N TYR A 49 4.28 14.60 0.73
CA TYR A 49 5.55 14.65 0.00
C TYR A 49 6.04 13.25 -0.38
N VAL A 50 6.09 12.32 0.57
CA VAL A 50 6.56 10.94 0.33
C VAL A 50 5.67 10.23 -0.68
N CYS A 51 4.37 10.50 -0.68
CA CYS A 51 3.43 9.95 -1.67
C CYS A 51 3.77 10.38 -3.10
N THR A 52 4.49 11.48 -3.31
CA THR A 52 4.94 11.89 -4.65
C THR A 52 6.12 11.09 -5.17
N LEU A 53 6.82 10.36 -4.29
CA LEU A 53 8.03 9.63 -4.62
C LEU A 53 7.71 8.26 -5.23
N VAL A 54 8.69 7.72 -5.98
CA VAL A 54 8.56 6.46 -6.70
C VAL A 54 9.82 5.63 -6.46
N GLY A 55 9.66 4.31 -6.39
CA GLY A 55 10.77 3.36 -6.37
C GLY A 55 11.76 3.58 -5.23
N LYS A 56 13.04 3.63 -5.58
CA LYS A 56 14.13 3.77 -4.60
C LYS A 56 14.05 5.04 -3.78
N ALA A 57 13.62 6.16 -4.37
CA ALA A 57 13.48 7.44 -3.68
C ALA A 57 12.47 7.32 -2.52
N ALA A 58 11.33 6.69 -2.77
CA ALA A 58 10.32 6.43 -1.75
C ALA A 58 10.87 5.51 -0.66
N LYS A 59 11.48 4.39 -1.05
CA LYS A 59 12.04 3.41 -0.13
C LYS A 59 13.09 4.03 0.80
N PHE A 60 14.03 4.79 0.26
CA PHE A 60 15.09 5.42 1.04
C PHE A 60 14.54 6.46 2.00
N LYS A 61 13.49 7.19 1.63
CA LYS A 61 12.87 8.18 2.50
C LYS A 61 12.31 7.56 3.77
N GLY A 62 11.64 6.42 3.64
CA GLY A 62 11.05 5.71 4.78
C GLY A 62 12.05 4.84 5.55
N LYS A 63 13.15 4.43 4.93
CA LYS A 63 14.12 3.51 5.54
C LYS A 63 14.72 4.02 6.85
N LYS A 64 14.88 5.33 7.00
CA LYS A 64 15.45 5.97 8.18
C LYS A 64 14.49 6.02 9.37
N LYS A 65 13.20 5.76 9.14
CA LYS A 65 12.18 5.80 10.19
C LYS A 65 12.13 4.48 10.93
N LYS A 66 12.26 4.55 12.24
CA LYS A 66 12.24 3.39 13.14
C LYS A 66 10.81 3.08 13.60
N TRP A 67 9.88 2.96 12.68
CA TRP A 67 8.46 2.68 12.94
C TRP A 67 8.28 1.39 13.75
N PHE A 68 9.19 0.42 13.56
CA PHE A 68 9.13 -0.89 14.21
C PHE A 68 9.30 -0.82 15.73
N GLN A 69 9.85 0.25 16.27
CA GLN A 69 10.00 0.40 17.72
C GLN A 69 8.65 0.52 18.42
N LYS A 70 7.70 1.25 17.83
CA LYS A 70 6.34 1.41 18.35
C LYS A 70 5.32 0.48 17.68
N GLN A 71 5.64 -0.10 16.53
CA GLN A 71 4.71 -0.88 15.72
C GLN A 71 3.44 -0.07 15.39
N GLU A 72 3.62 1.20 15.09
CA GLU A 72 2.56 2.14 14.73
C GLU A 72 2.82 2.76 13.37
N LEU A 73 1.76 2.98 12.63
CA LEU A 73 1.77 3.63 11.34
C LEU A 73 0.73 4.76 11.35
N TYR A 74 0.87 5.71 10.44
CA TYR A 74 0.11 6.97 10.49
C TYR A 74 -0.47 7.32 9.13
N TRP A 75 -1.70 7.79 9.13
CA TRP A 75 -2.31 8.32 7.91
C TRP A 75 -3.28 9.45 8.24
N LEU A 76 -2.97 10.65 7.74
CA LEU A 76 -3.79 11.86 7.83
C LEU A 76 -4.34 12.12 9.25
N GLY A 77 -3.46 12.06 10.24
CA GLY A 77 -3.80 12.34 11.64
C GLY A 77 -4.29 11.14 12.43
N ASN A 78 -4.47 9.98 11.79
CA ASN A 78 -4.87 8.75 12.47
C ASN A 78 -3.65 7.86 12.72
N THR A 79 -3.65 7.17 13.85
CA THR A 79 -2.62 6.19 14.22
C THR A 79 -3.19 4.78 14.09
N TYR A 80 -2.40 3.90 13.47
CA TYR A 80 -2.78 2.51 13.24
C TYR A 80 -1.75 1.60 13.89
N LYS A 81 -2.20 0.63 14.65
CA LYS A 81 -1.31 -0.44 15.12
C LYS A 81 -1.03 -1.41 13.97
N ARG A 82 0.22 -1.84 13.85
CA ARG A 82 0.65 -2.72 12.75
C ARG A 82 -0.19 -3.99 12.64
N ASP A 83 -0.55 -4.59 13.77
CA ASP A 83 -1.29 -5.84 13.85
C ASP A 83 -2.81 -5.66 13.97
N SER A 84 -3.34 -4.53 13.53
CA SER A 84 -4.77 -4.20 13.67
C SER A 84 -5.56 -4.44 12.39
N ASP A 85 -6.87 -4.70 12.57
CA ASP A 85 -7.82 -4.77 11.45
C ASP A 85 -7.98 -3.42 10.76
N GLU A 86 -7.86 -2.33 11.50
CA GLU A 86 -7.93 -0.96 10.97
C GLU A 86 -6.80 -0.73 9.96
N TYR A 87 -5.59 -1.21 10.25
CA TYR A 87 -4.49 -1.12 9.30
C TYR A 87 -4.74 -1.96 8.05
N GLN A 88 -5.25 -3.17 8.19
CA GLN A 88 -5.62 -4.01 7.05
C GLN A 88 -6.69 -3.33 6.19
N ASN A 89 -7.65 -2.67 6.82
CA ASN A 89 -8.68 -1.90 6.11
C ASN A 89 -8.07 -0.74 5.31
N LEU A 90 -7.11 -0.02 5.90
CA LEU A 90 -6.39 1.06 5.21
C LEU A 90 -5.66 0.51 3.97
N LEU A 91 -4.97 -0.62 4.11
CA LEU A 91 -4.29 -1.27 2.98
C LEU A 91 -5.29 -1.68 1.89
N ASN A 92 -6.44 -2.23 2.27
CA ASN A 92 -7.47 -2.60 1.31
C ASN A 92 -7.98 -1.39 0.54
N ARG A 93 -8.23 -0.27 1.23
CA ARG A 93 -8.65 0.97 0.57
C ARG A 93 -7.60 1.46 -0.43
N ALA A 94 -6.33 1.43 -0.04
CA ALA A 94 -5.24 1.89 -0.92
C ALA A 94 -5.11 1.00 -2.16
N TYR A 95 -5.13 -0.32 -2.00
CA TYR A 95 -5.02 -1.24 -3.14
C TYR A 95 -6.26 -1.19 -4.04
N ASN A 96 -7.43 -0.91 -3.50
CA ASN A 96 -8.63 -0.66 -4.31
C ASN A 96 -8.44 0.58 -5.20
N GLU A 97 -7.85 1.63 -4.67
CA GLU A 97 -7.56 2.84 -5.46
C GLU A 97 -6.50 2.56 -6.54
N LEU A 98 -5.46 1.82 -6.20
CA LEU A 98 -4.45 1.40 -7.17
C LEU A 98 -5.09 0.55 -8.30
N TYR A 99 -6.04 -0.31 -7.98
CA TYR A 99 -6.71 -1.18 -8.96
C TYR A 99 -7.50 -0.36 -10.01
N LYS A 100 -7.88 0.86 -9.70
CA LYS A 100 -8.50 1.77 -10.67
C LYS A 100 -7.53 2.28 -11.73
N ASN A 101 -6.22 2.21 -11.46
CA ASN A 101 -5.21 2.56 -12.44
C ASN A 101 -5.22 1.54 -13.57
N GLU A 102 -5.44 2.02 -14.80
CA GLU A 102 -5.61 1.13 -15.96
C GLU A 102 -4.37 0.29 -16.26
N GLY A 103 -3.19 0.89 -16.20
CA GLY A 103 -1.94 0.17 -16.47
C GLY A 103 -1.68 -0.94 -15.45
N PHE A 104 -1.89 -0.67 -14.18
CA PHE A 104 -1.79 -1.68 -13.12
C PHE A 104 -2.82 -2.78 -13.31
N ARG A 105 -4.08 -2.42 -13.51
CA ARG A 105 -5.17 -3.39 -13.66
C ARG A 105 -4.95 -4.31 -14.86
N LYS A 106 -4.55 -3.78 -16.01
CA LYS A 106 -4.26 -4.59 -17.20
C LYS A 106 -3.14 -5.59 -16.94
N ALA A 107 -2.05 -5.14 -16.32
CA ALA A 107 -0.93 -6.02 -15.96
C ALA A 107 -1.39 -7.13 -15.03
N LEU A 108 -2.18 -6.79 -14.01
CA LEU A 108 -2.69 -7.76 -13.05
C LEU A 108 -3.60 -8.80 -13.71
N LEU A 109 -4.53 -8.35 -14.52
CA LEU A 109 -5.45 -9.26 -15.22
C LEU A 109 -4.74 -10.17 -16.21
N SER A 110 -3.60 -9.75 -16.76
CA SER A 110 -2.79 -10.57 -17.66
C SER A 110 -2.16 -11.79 -16.95
N THR A 111 -2.12 -11.80 -15.62
CA THR A 111 -1.57 -12.90 -14.83
C THR A 111 -2.59 -13.95 -14.47
N ASN A 112 -3.76 -13.95 -15.09
CA ASN A 112 -4.84 -14.87 -14.79
C ASN A 112 -4.35 -16.33 -14.75
N GLY A 113 -4.71 -17.05 -13.67
CA GLY A 113 -4.29 -18.42 -13.46
C GLY A 113 -2.89 -18.62 -12.90
N CYS A 114 -2.08 -17.56 -12.79
CA CYS A 114 -0.75 -17.65 -12.20
C CYS A 114 -0.79 -17.49 -10.68
N THR A 115 0.03 -18.25 -9.97
CA THR A 115 0.31 -17.97 -8.56
C THR A 115 1.29 -16.79 -8.48
N LEU A 116 0.92 -15.76 -7.72
CA LEU A 116 1.77 -14.58 -7.52
C LEU A 116 2.62 -14.74 -6.27
N THR A 117 3.92 -14.51 -6.43
CA THR A 117 4.91 -14.56 -5.34
C THR A 117 5.73 -13.28 -5.32
N HIS A 118 6.44 -13.05 -4.22
CA HIS A 118 7.34 -11.91 -4.06
C HIS A 118 8.52 -12.34 -3.18
N SER A 119 9.47 -13.05 -3.80
CA SER A 119 10.55 -13.75 -3.08
C SER A 119 11.50 -12.82 -2.33
N ILE A 120 11.66 -11.57 -2.81
CA ILE A 120 12.53 -10.57 -2.16
C ILE A 120 11.86 -9.88 -0.98
N GLY A 121 10.58 -10.11 -0.75
CA GLY A 121 9.83 -9.50 0.34
C GLY A 121 10.04 -10.22 1.67
N LYS A 122 9.63 -9.53 2.75
CA LYS A 122 9.64 -10.07 4.11
C LYS A 122 8.25 -10.57 4.48
N ASN A 123 8.16 -11.54 5.37
CA ASN A 123 6.87 -12.13 5.74
C ASN A 123 6.55 -12.06 7.23
N LYS A 124 7.33 -11.32 8.02
CA LYS A 124 7.03 -11.05 9.43
C LYS A 124 6.43 -9.66 9.58
N ILE A 125 5.24 -9.60 10.16
CA ILE A 125 4.49 -8.33 10.27
C ILE A 125 5.23 -7.26 11.07
N ASN A 126 6.06 -7.66 12.04
CA ASN A 126 6.80 -6.71 12.86
C ASN A 126 8.06 -6.15 12.19
N GLU A 127 8.43 -6.65 11.01
CA GLU A 127 9.64 -6.23 10.28
C GLU A 127 9.34 -5.40 9.04
N THR A 128 8.09 -5.41 8.57
CA THR A 128 7.72 -4.73 7.32
C THR A 128 6.32 -4.12 7.41
N VAL A 129 6.12 -3.01 6.74
CA VAL A 129 4.80 -2.37 6.65
C VAL A 129 3.84 -3.14 5.75
N LEU A 130 4.37 -4.03 4.91
CA LEU A 130 3.59 -4.91 4.04
C LEU A 130 4.34 -6.22 3.86
N THR A 131 3.75 -7.31 4.37
CA THR A 131 4.33 -8.64 4.17
C THR A 131 4.07 -9.14 2.74
N THR A 132 4.86 -10.13 2.32
CA THR A 132 4.63 -10.83 1.07
C THR A 132 3.22 -11.40 0.98
N SER A 133 2.71 -12.00 2.06
CA SER A 133 1.36 -12.56 2.11
C SER A 133 0.29 -11.47 1.98
N GLU A 134 0.47 -10.34 2.65
CA GLU A 134 -0.45 -9.21 2.54
C GLU A 134 -0.48 -8.64 1.12
N PHE A 135 0.67 -8.55 0.48
CA PHE A 135 0.81 -8.05 -0.88
C PHE A 135 0.21 -9.01 -1.92
N CYS A 136 0.74 -10.22 -1.98
CA CYS A 136 0.31 -11.20 -2.98
C CYS A 136 -1.15 -11.63 -2.80
N GLY A 137 -1.61 -11.71 -1.56
CA GLY A 137 -3.01 -12.01 -1.24
C GLY A 137 -3.96 -10.94 -1.79
N ARG A 138 -3.61 -9.66 -1.65
CA ARG A 138 -4.42 -8.56 -2.17
C ARG A 138 -4.45 -8.55 -3.69
N LEU A 139 -3.31 -8.73 -4.33
CA LEU A 139 -3.26 -8.79 -5.79
C LEU A 139 -4.06 -9.95 -6.34
N THR A 140 -3.95 -11.13 -5.74
CA THR A 140 -4.71 -12.31 -6.14
C THR A 140 -6.21 -12.08 -5.99
N TYR A 141 -6.64 -11.49 -4.88
CA TYR A 141 -8.05 -11.18 -4.64
C TYR A 141 -8.58 -10.17 -5.68
N LEU A 142 -7.85 -9.07 -5.89
CA LEU A 142 -8.22 -8.06 -6.88
C LEU A 142 -8.38 -8.67 -8.28
N ARG A 143 -7.43 -9.52 -8.67
CA ARG A 143 -7.46 -10.17 -9.98
C ARG A 143 -8.66 -11.12 -10.13
N ASP A 144 -8.91 -11.95 -9.12
CA ASP A 144 -9.86 -13.06 -9.22
C ASP A 144 -11.28 -12.66 -8.79
N LYS A 145 -11.42 -11.69 -7.90
CA LYS A 145 -12.72 -11.34 -7.31
C LYS A 145 -13.11 -9.86 -7.47
N GLY A 146 -12.16 -8.99 -7.83
CA GLY A 146 -12.40 -7.55 -7.91
C GLY A 146 -12.05 -6.82 -6.62
N PHE A 147 -12.70 -5.69 -6.35
CA PHE A 147 -12.35 -4.84 -5.21
C PHE A 147 -12.35 -5.59 -3.87
N LEU A 148 -11.35 -5.25 -3.07
CA LEU A 148 -11.21 -5.76 -1.71
C LEU A 148 -12.33 -5.24 -0.80
N PRO A 149 -12.77 -6.06 0.19
CA PRO A 149 -13.77 -5.60 1.14
C PRO A 149 -13.22 -4.47 2.00
N VAL A 150 -14.04 -3.45 2.22
CA VAL A 150 -13.70 -2.28 3.03
C VAL A 150 -14.78 -2.07 4.06
N LYS A 151 -14.36 -1.91 5.32
CA LYS A 151 -15.25 -1.48 6.40
C LYS A 151 -15.18 0.03 6.51
N GLU A 152 -16.30 0.67 6.79
CA GLU A 152 -16.30 2.09 7.14
C GLU A 152 -15.44 2.29 8.38
N GLU A 153 -14.42 3.15 8.27
CA GLU A 153 -13.69 3.60 9.44
C GLU A 153 -14.68 4.40 10.29
N LYS A 154 -14.74 4.05 11.59
CA LYS A 154 -15.44 4.90 12.53
C LYS A 154 -14.73 6.24 12.53
N LYS A 155 -15.30 7.20 11.79
CA LYS A 155 -15.03 8.60 12.08
C LYS A 155 -15.52 8.78 13.50
N GLU A 156 -14.62 9.19 14.41
CA GLU A 156 -15.06 9.77 15.65
C GLU A 156 -16.09 10.80 15.23
N GLU A 157 -17.37 10.52 15.55
CA GLU A 157 -18.39 11.52 15.43
C GLU A 157 -17.87 12.69 16.23
N GLN A 158 -17.42 13.72 15.54
CA GLN A 158 -17.40 15.02 16.17
C GLN A 158 -18.84 15.27 16.53
N LEU A 159 -19.18 14.90 17.73
CA LEU A 159 -20.34 15.43 18.38
C LEU A 159 -20.15 16.91 18.47
N THR A 160 -20.47 17.55 17.38
CA THR A 160 -20.88 18.93 17.48
C THR A 160 -22.18 18.89 18.18
N LEU A 161 -22.07 19.00 19.47
CA LEU A 161 -23.20 19.31 20.28
C LEU A 161 -23.52 20.77 20.16
N PHE A 162 -24.51 20.94 19.48
CA PHE A 162 -25.16 22.22 19.66
C PHE A 162 -26.52 22.09 19.55
#